data_02fc993347e78b332cde76588e747998
#
_entry.id   02fc993347e78b332cde76588e747998
#
_cell.length_a   1.000
_cell.length_b   1.000
_cell.length_c   1.000
_cell.angle_alpha   90.00
_cell.angle_beta   90.00
_cell.angle_gamma   90.00
#
_symmetry.space_group_name_H-M   'P 1'
#
loop_
_entity.id
_entity.type
_entity.pdbx_description
1 polymer ?
#
loop_
_entity_poly.entity_id
_entity_poly.type
_entity_poly.pdbx_seq_one_letter_code
_entity_poly.pdbx_strand_id
1 'polypeptide(L)'
;MLSEYPLFPILLSKDLDATRAFYHDTLGLEILREDPGDRIIFRSGGGTQLAITLSTIGTSDTQTQMAWRVPDIHMAVADLRARGVRIEEYSSPDPVTVDGVADMGHSWAAWFIDPSKNVLAVVQPKG
;
A
#
# COMPACT_ATOMS: atom_id res chain seq x y z
N MET A 1 -18.60 -13.43 -16.95
CA MET A 1 -18.76 -12.98 -15.56
C MET A 1 -17.48 -12.36 -15.07
N LEU A 2 -17.55 -11.60 -13.99
CA LEU A 2 -16.38 -10.86 -13.48
C LEU A 2 -15.22 -11.76 -13.08
N SER A 3 -15.51 -13.01 -12.70
CA SER A 3 -14.46 -13.98 -12.35
C SER A 3 -13.48 -14.29 -13.47
N GLU A 4 -13.84 -13.96 -14.72
CA GLU A 4 -12.99 -14.21 -15.89
C GLU A 4 -12.07 -13.03 -16.21
N TYR A 5 -12.22 -11.91 -15.52
CA TYR A 5 -11.47 -10.69 -15.81
C TYR A 5 -10.49 -10.37 -14.68
N PRO A 6 -9.30 -9.89 -15.00
CA PRO A 6 -8.37 -9.43 -13.97
C PRO A 6 -8.93 -8.21 -13.26
N LEU A 7 -8.56 -8.06 -12.00
CA LEU A 7 -8.94 -6.87 -11.25
C LEU A 7 -7.68 -6.07 -10.87
N PHE A 8 -7.89 -4.80 -10.60
CA PHE A 8 -6.82 -3.93 -10.12
C PHE A 8 -7.40 -2.90 -9.16
N PRO A 9 -6.65 -2.50 -8.12
CA PRO A 9 -7.08 -1.46 -7.21
C PRO A 9 -6.98 -0.08 -7.85
N ILE A 10 -7.88 0.81 -7.42
CA ILE A 10 -7.83 2.23 -7.77
C ILE A 10 -7.80 3.00 -6.46
N LEU A 11 -6.72 3.75 -6.24
CA LEU A 11 -6.59 4.62 -5.09
C LEU A 11 -6.74 6.08 -5.53
N LEU A 12 -7.03 6.95 -4.56
CA LEU A 12 -7.18 8.37 -4.80
C LEU A 12 -5.95 9.13 -4.30
N SER A 13 -5.56 10.15 -5.05
CA SER A 13 -4.47 11.05 -4.70
C SER A 13 -4.95 12.49 -4.71
N LYS A 14 -4.45 13.28 -3.78
CA LYS A 14 -4.64 14.74 -3.80
C LYS A 14 -3.50 15.47 -4.50
N ASP A 15 -2.38 14.79 -4.70
CA ASP A 15 -1.17 15.37 -5.24
C ASP A 15 -0.39 14.27 -5.99
N LEU A 16 -0.48 14.28 -7.30
CA LEU A 16 0.17 13.24 -8.12
C LEU A 16 1.70 13.30 -8.05
N ASP A 17 2.30 14.46 -7.82
CA ASP A 17 3.75 14.54 -7.66
C ASP A 17 4.20 13.84 -6.37
N ALA A 18 3.48 14.04 -5.27
CA ALA A 18 3.75 13.35 -4.01
C ALA A 18 3.50 11.85 -4.14
N THR A 19 2.47 11.45 -4.87
CA THR A 19 2.17 10.06 -5.15
C THR A 19 3.29 9.40 -5.94
N ARG A 20 3.79 10.05 -6.99
CA ARG A 20 4.92 9.55 -7.79
C ARG A 20 6.15 9.35 -6.91
N ALA A 21 6.50 10.35 -6.11
CA ALA A 21 7.65 10.27 -5.22
C ALA A 21 7.53 9.10 -4.23
N PHE A 22 6.34 8.88 -3.68
CA PHE A 22 6.14 7.80 -2.72
C PHE A 22 6.16 6.43 -3.38
N TYR A 23 5.32 6.19 -4.39
CA TYR A 23 5.18 4.85 -4.98
C TYR A 23 6.35 4.47 -5.88
N HIS A 24 6.87 5.40 -6.65
CA HIS A 24 7.99 5.12 -7.54
C HIS A 24 9.34 5.28 -6.84
N ASP A 25 9.62 6.45 -6.27
CA ASP A 25 10.94 6.74 -5.72
C ASP A 25 11.18 6.00 -4.41
N THR A 26 10.21 5.97 -3.51
CA THR A 26 10.36 5.34 -2.19
C THR A 26 10.05 3.85 -2.24
N LEU A 27 8.90 3.45 -2.76
CA LEU A 27 8.51 2.03 -2.80
C LEU A 27 9.13 1.26 -3.97
N GLY A 28 9.58 1.93 -5.01
CA GLY A 28 10.25 1.30 -6.14
C GLY A 28 9.34 0.68 -7.18
N LEU A 29 8.06 1.06 -7.23
CA LEU A 29 7.15 0.56 -8.25
C LEU A 29 7.46 1.17 -9.62
N GLU A 30 7.31 0.39 -10.68
CA GLU A 30 7.49 0.88 -12.05
C GLU A 30 6.28 1.69 -12.48
N ILE A 31 6.51 2.82 -13.12
CA ILE A 31 5.46 3.61 -13.75
C ILE A 31 5.21 3.04 -15.14
N LEU A 32 4.01 2.53 -15.37
CA LEU A 32 3.60 2.03 -16.68
C LEU A 32 3.06 3.15 -17.57
N ARG A 33 2.33 4.08 -16.98
CA ARG A 33 1.68 5.16 -17.71
C ARG A 33 1.42 6.34 -16.79
N GLU A 34 1.57 7.54 -17.31
CA GLU A 34 1.23 8.77 -16.63
C GLU A 34 0.35 9.60 -17.55
N ASP A 35 -0.85 9.93 -17.08
CA ASP A 35 -1.73 10.90 -17.73
C ASP A 35 -1.68 12.17 -16.88
N PRO A 36 -0.94 13.22 -17.31
CA PRO A 36 -0.69 14.39 -16.47
C PRO A 36 -1.99 15.06 -16.00
N GLY A 37 -2.05 15.37 -14.68
CA GLY A 37 -3.22 15.97 -14.07
C GLY A 37 -4.40 15.02 -13.90
N ASP A 38 -4.24 13.72 -14.19
CA ASP A 38 -5.33 12.75 -14.14
C ASP A 38 -4.96 11.53 -13.29
N ARG A 39 -3.97 10.74 -13.71
CA ARG A 39 -3.65 9.50 -13.01
C ARG A 39 -2.24 8.99 -13.32
N ILE A 40 -1.79 8.04 -12.48
CA ILE A 40 -0.57 7.28 -12.71
C ILE A 40 -0.91 5.80 -12.56
N ILE A 41 -0.44 4.96 -13.49
CA ILE A 41 -0.58 3.51 -13.41
C ILE A 41 0.79 2.92 -13.10
N PHE A 42 0.84 2.15 -12.00
CA PHE A 42 2.05 1.48 -11.53
C PHE A 42 1.97 -0.03 -11.74
N ARG A 43 3.12 -0.66 -11.89
CA ARG A 43 3.25 -2.11 -11.89
C ARG A 43 3.96 -2.59 -10.63
N SER A 44 3.44 -3.65 -10.03
CA SER A 44 4.04 -4.33 -8.90
C SER A 44 4.35 -5.78 -9.27
N GLY A 45 4.73 -6.61 -8.28
CA GLY A 45 5.13 -7.98 -8.51
C GLY A 45 4.07 -8.84 -9.18
N GLY A 46 4.52 -9.84 -9.96
CA GLY A 46 3.60 -10.76 -10.64
C GLY A 46 2.78 -10.13 -11.75
N GLY A 47 3.18 -8.98 -12.27
CA GLY A 47 2.43 -8.27 -13.30
C GLY A 47 1.17 -7.58 -12.79
N THR A 48 1.02 -7.45 -11.48
CA THR A 48 -0.12 -6.73 -10.90
C THR A 48 -0.01 -5.23 -11.17
N GLN A 49 -1.15 -4.56 -11.26
CA GLN A 49 -1.20 -3.14 -11.58
C GLN A 49 -2.03 -2.40 -10.54
N LEU A 50 -1.70 -1.12 -10.37
CA LEU A 50 -2.34 -0.20 -9.44
C LEU A 50 -2.55 1.11 -10.17
N ALA A 51 -3.78 1.61 -10.20
CA ALA A 51 -4.08 2.95 -10.71
C ALA A 51 -4.29 3.91 -9.55
N ILE A 52 -3.68 5.09 -9.62
CA ILE A 52 -3.91 6.16 -8.65
C ILE A 52 -4.39 7.39 -9.41
N THR A 53 -5.60 7.82 -9.10
CA THR A 53 -6.33 8.87 -9.81
C THR A 53 -6.39 10.13 -8.96
N LEU A 54 -6.14 11.27 -9.59
CA LEU A 54 -6.28 12.57 -8.92
C LEU A 54 -7.74 12.80 -8.54
N SER A 55 -7.96 13.25 -7.30
CA SER A 55 -9.30 13.47 -6.75
C SER A 55 -9.29 14.70 -5.85
N THR A 56 -10.40 15.42 -5.85
CA THR A 56 -10.64 16.50 -4.89
C THR A 56 -11.25 15.98 -3.58
N ILE A 57 -11.74 14.75 -3.61
CA ILE A 57 -12.28 14.08 -2.42
C ILE A 57 -11.16 13.21 -1.86
N GLY A 58 -10.70 13.50 -0.66
CA GLY A 58 -9.67 12.71 -0.02
C GLY A 58 -10.20 11.42 0.55
N THR A 59 -9.28 10.56 0.97
CA THR A 59 -9.61 9.41 1.81
C THR A 59 -9.24 9.73 3.25
N SER A 60 -9.68 8.90 4.19
CA SER A 60 -9.25 8.98 5.56
C SER A 60 -8.33 7.80 5.89
N ASP A 61 -7.48 7.97 6.89
CA ASP A 61 -6.51 6.96 7.29
C ASP A 61 -7.10 5.93 8.27
N THR A 62 -8.34 5.52 8.03
CA THR A 62 -9.08 4.65 8.96
C THR A 62 -9.24 3.22 8.47
N GLN A 63 -9.08 2.95 7.18
CA GLN A 63 -9.31 1.62 6.60
C GLN A 63 -8.20 1.25 5.62
N THR A 64 -7.78 -0.01 5.67
CA THR A 64 -6.82 -0.53 4.71
C THR A 64 -7.41 -0.52 3.31
N GLN A 65 -6.71 0.11 2.39
CA GLN A 65 -7.14 0.25 1.00
C GLN A 65 -6.55 -0.85 0.11
N MET A 66 -5.34 -1.28 0.41
CA MET A 66 -4.59 -2.20 -0.43
C MET A 66 -3.49 -2.87 0.38
N ALA A 67 -3.11 -4.07 -0.02
CA ALA A 67 -2.03 -4.80 0.64
C ALA A 67 -1.14 -5.52 -0.37
N TRP A 68 0.14 -5.67 -0.02
CA TRP A 68 1.06 -6.56 -0.71
C TRP A 68 1.21 -7.85 0.11
N ARG A 69 1.18 -8.99 -0.58
CA ARG A 69 1.54 -10.26 0.03
C ARG A 69 3.06 -10.40 0.00
N VAL A 70 3.65 -10.63 1.16
CA VAL A 70 5.10 -10.76 1.28
C VAL A 70 5.46 -12.12 1.90
N PRO A 71 6.61 -12.70 1.54
CA PRO A 71 7.03 -13.99 2.10
C PRO A 71 7.59 -13.86 3.53
N ASP A 72 8.07 -12.69 3.92
CA ASP A 72 8.66 -12.46 5.24
C ASP A 72 8.33 -11.03 5.69
N ILE A 73 7.40 -10.94 6.66
CA ILE A 73 6.90 -9.65 7.15
C ILE A 73 7.99 -8.82 7.83
N HIS A 74 8.91 -9.46 8.54
CA HIS A 74 9.96 -8.73 9.26
C HIS A 74 10.97 -8.12 8.29
N MET A 75 11.31 -8.85 7.22
CA MET A 75 12.17 -8.30 6.16
C MET A 75 11.47 -7.16 5.42
N ALA A 76 10.18 -7.29 5.14
CA ALA A 76 9.41 -6.23 4.47
C ALA A 76 9.35 -4.97 5.33
N VAL A 77 9.08 -5.10 6.61
CA VAL A 77 9.05 -3.96 7.54
C VAL A 77 10.43 -3.30 7.63
N ALA A 78 11.49 -4.09 7.74
CA ALA A 78 12.85 -3.55 7.78
C ALA A 78 13.21 -2.79 6.50
N ASP A 79 12.85 -3.33 5.34
CA ASP A 79 13.09 -2.66 4.05
C ASP A 79 12.32 -1.35 3.94
N LEU A 80 11.05 -1.34 4.32
CA LEU A 80 10.24 -0.12 4.31
C LEU A 80 10.84 0.95 5.24
N ARG A 81 11.23 0.57 6.44
CA ARG A 81 11.89 1.50 7.38
C ARG A 81 13.19 2.05 6.83
N ALA A 82 13.99 1.20 6.17
CA ALA A 82 15.24 1.63 5.55
C ALA A 82 15.02 2.64 4.43
N ARG A 83 13.86 2.59 3.78
CA ARG A 83 13.45 3.55 2.74
C ARG A 83 12.80 4.81 3.31
N GLY A 84 12.74 4.95 4.63
CA GLY A 84 12.16 6.12 5.30
C GLY A 84 10.66 6.05 5.47
N VAL A 85 10.04 4.90 5.26
CA VAL A 85 8.60 4.72 5.47
C VAL A 85 8.33 4.51 6.95
N ARG A 86 7.37 5.26 7.49
CA ARG A 86 6.91 5.09 8.86
C ARG A 86 5.95 3.92 8.93
N ILE A 87 6.24 2.94 9.79
CA ILE A 87 5.34 1.84 10.08
C ILE A 87 4.45 2.24 11.24
N GLU A 88 3.13 2.08 11.09
CA GLU A 88 2.16 2.47 12.10
C GLU A 88 2.18 1.47 13.27
N GLU A 89 1.97 1.99 14.48
CA GLU A 89 1.85 1.17 15.69
C GLU A 89 0.47 1.36 16.28
N TYR A 90 -0.15 0.25 16.68
CA TYR A 90 -1.47 0.25 17.29
C TYR A 90 -1.43 -0.46 18.63
N SER A 91 -2.10 0.10 19.63
CA SER A 91 -2.18 -0.47 20.98
C SER A 91 -3.60 -0.92 21.35
N SER A 92 -4.58 -0.56 20.53
CA SER A 92 -5.97 -1.00 20.74
C SER A 92 -6.15 -2.44 20.30
N PRO A 93 -7.13 -3.19 20.85
CA PRO A 93 -7.30 -4.62 20.55
C PRO A 93 -7.75 -4.80 19.13
N ASP A 94 -7.54 -4.72 18.15
CA ASP A 94 -7.88 -4.98 16.76
C ASP A 94 -7.42 -3.85 15.83
N PRO A 95 -6.15 -3.80 15.52
CA PRO A 95 -5.09 -4.73 15.91
C PRO A 95 -4.22 -4.21 17.04
N VAL A 96 -3.42 -5.09 17.64
CA VAL A 96 -2.28 -4.72 18.47
C VAL A 96 -1.00 -5.05 17.71
N THR A 97 -0.10 -4.08 17.58
CA THR A 97 1.19 -4.31 16.92
C THR A 97 2.32 -4.42 17.94
N VAL A 98 3.30 -5.27 17.63
CA VAL A 98 4.55 -5.35 18.35
C VAL A 98 5.66 -5.16 17.34
N ASP A 99 6.43 -4.09 17.50
CA ASP A 99 7.46 -3.68 16.53
C ASP A 99 6.89 -3.58 15.11
N GLY A 100 5.71 -2.98 14.99
CA GLY A 100 5.02 -2.74 13.74
C GLY A 100 4.22 -3.91 13.19
N VAL A 101 4.28 -5.09 13.82
CA VAL A 101 3.65 -6.30 13.27
C VAL A 101 2.52 -6.77 14.18
N ALA A 102 1.36 -7.03 13.57
CA ALA A 102 0.20 -7.60 14.25
C ALA A 102 0.00 -9.05 13.86
N ASP A 103 -0.37 -9.87 14.84
CA ASP A 103 -0.85 -11.24 14.61
C ASP A 103 -2.35 -11.18 14.38
N MET A 104 -2.77 -11.45 13.13
CA MET A 104 -4.18 -11.42 12.74
C MET A 104 -4.84 -12.79 12.82
N GLY A 105 -4.16 -13.78 13.39
CA GLY A 105 -4.64 -15.15 13.44
C GLY A 105 -4.25 -15.98 12.21
N HIS A 106 -4.76 -15.61 11.04
CA HIS A 106 -4.44 -16.27 9.78
C HIS A 106 -3.22 -15.69 9.07
N SER A 107 -2.72 -14.53 9.52
CA SER A 107 -1.63 -13.81 8.85
C SER A 107 -0.94 -12.86 9.83
N TRP A 108 0.24 -12.40 9.42
CA TRP A 108 0.95 -11.28 10.02
C TRP A 108 0.74 -10.05 9.16
N ALA A 109 0.53 -8.88 9.74
CA ALA A 109 0.30 -7.67 8.99
C ALA A 109 1.05 -6.47 9.59
N ALA A 110 1.40 -5.52 8.73
CA ALA A 110 1.97 -4.24 9.13
C ALA A 110 1.40 -3.16 8.21
N TRP A 111 1.24 -1.93 8.74
CA TRP A 111 0.56 -0.84 8.04
C TRP A 111 1.44 0.37 7.91
N PHE A 112 1.24 1.08 6.79
CA PHE A 112 1.83 2.39 6.55
C PHE A 112 0.85 3.23 5.72
N ILE A 113 1.05 4.54 5.71
CA ILE A 113 0.08 5.48 5.14
C ILE A 113 0.77 6.29 4.06
N ASP A 114 0.14 6.41 2.88
CA ASP A 114 0.69 7.19 1.77
C ASP A 114 0.44 8.69 1.96
N PRO A 115 1.01 9.56 1.10
CA PRO A 115 0.86 11.02 1.25
C PRO A 115 -0.59 11.52 1.15
N SER A 116 -1.49 10.76 0.55
CA SER A 116 -2.90 11.12 0.40
C SER A 116 -3.80 10.39 1.39
N LYS A 117 -3.22 9.80 2.44
CA LYS A 117 -3.91 9.11 3.53
C LYS A 117 -4.56 7.79 3.13
N ASN A 118 -4.09 7.15 2.07
CA ASN A 118 -4.43 5.77 1.81
C ASN A 118 -3.66 4.89 2.79
N VAL A 119 -4.37 4.02 3.51
CA VAL A 119 -3.76 3.05 4.41
C VAL A 119 -3.38 1.82 3.61
N LEU A 120 -2.11 1.48 3.68
CA LEU A 120 -1.53 0.36 2.94
C LEU A 120 -0.99 -0.67 3.93
N ALA A 121 -0.92 -1.91 3.50
CA ALA A 121 -0.42 -2.98 4.35
C ALA A 121 0.53 -3.91 3.60
N VAL A 122 1.42 -4.54 4.33
CA VAL A 122 2.11 -5.76 3.91
C VAL A 122 1.59 -6.89 4.76
N VAL A 123 1.36 -8.04 4.15
CA VAL A 123 0.70 -9.20 4.78
C VAL A 123 1.48 -10.45 4.45
N GLN A 124 1.79 -11.24 5.48
CA GLN A 124 2.38 -12.56 5.32
C GLN A 124 1.36 -13.60 5.79
N PRO A 125 0.82 -14.43 4.89
CA PRO A 125 -0.06 -15.52 5.31
C PRO A 125 0.68 -16.54 6.16
N LYS A 126 -0.01 -17.13 7.15
CA LYS A 126 0.57 -18.17 8.02
C LYS A 126 0.52 -19.56 7.41
N GLY A 127 -0.21 -19.72 6.35
CA GLY A 127 -0.30 -21.03 5.73
C GLY A 127 -1.14 -21.07 4.48
#